data_196b2671ddacd6ac6f52c5e35f3b05bb
#
_entry.id   196b2671ddacd6ac6f52c5e35f3b05bb
#
_cell.length_a   1.000
_cell.length_b   1.000
_cell.length_c   1.000
_cell.angle_alpha   90.00
_cell.angle_beta   90.00
_cell.angle_gamma   90.00
#
_symmetry.space_group_name_H-M   'P 1'
#
loop_
_entity.id
_entity.type
_entity.pdbx_description
1 polymer ?
#
loop_
_entity_poly.entity_id
_entity_poly.type
_entity_poly.pdbx_seq_one_letter_code
_entity_poly.pdbx_strand_id
1 'polypeptide(L)'
;MEPDEALILETELPEQLVYWNVQVVDALWNQVELVHRQSSLNGHQAQVDSDGRFRAVLSVEDPGVANWLDSGGHLKGMLIGRWYRSSSHPTPTLTKVKFAQLRDHLPPDTLMLTPAQRAEALRERRVGAQLRRRW
;
A
#
# COMPACT_ATOMS: atom_id res chain seq x y z
N MET A 1 -4.59 -7.17 13.23
CA MET A 1 -5.96 -6.65 12.94
C MET A 1 -6.93 -7.81 12.92
N GLU A 2 -8.22 -7.54 13.17
CA GLU A 2 -9.29 -8.52 13.00
C GLU A 2 -9.76 -8.55 11.54
N PRO A 3 -10.52 -9.58 11.11
CA PRO A 3 -10.97 -9.69 9.71
C PRO A 3 -11.84 -8.51 9.23
N ASP A 4 -12.57 -7.87 10.15
CA ASP A 4 -13.44 -6.73 9.89
C ASP A 4 -12.77 -5.37 10.13
N GLU A 5 -11.45 -5.36 10.24
CA GLU A 5 -10.63 -4.15 10.47
C GLU A 5 -9.73 -3.85 9.28
N ALA A 6 -9.36 -2.58 9.17
CA ALA A 6 -8.31 -2.10 8.28
C ALA A 6 -7.33 -1.21 9.05
N LEU A 7 -6.11 -1.08 8.53
CA LEU A 7 -5.12 -0.12 9.00
C LEU A 7 -4.89 0.94 7.92
N ILE A 8 -5.03 2.20 8.27
CA ILE A 8 -4.64 3.32 7.43
C ILE A 8 -3.21 3.69 7.80
N LEU A 9 -2.29 3.53 6.86
CA LEU A 9 -0.94 4.06 6.93
C LEU A 9 -0.96 5.47 6.33
N GLU A 10 -0.42 6.44 7.05
CA GLU A 10 -0.27 7.81 6.57
C GLU A 10 1.15 8.31 6.82
N THR A 11 1.74 8.99 5.84
CA THR A 11 3.05 9.64 5.96
C THR A 11 3.18 10.84 5.03
N GLU A 12 4.03 11.77 5.41
CA GLU A 12 4.57 12.79 4.51
C GLU A 12 5.60 12.15 3.58
N LEU A 13 5.78 12.73 2.42
CA LEU A 13 6.88 12.36 1.52
C LEU A 13 8.03 13.36 1.67
N PRO A 14 9.30 12.89 1.72
CA PRO A 14 10.45 13.76 1.69
C PRO A 14 10.47 14.65 0.45
N GLU A 15 10.89 15.90 0.58
CA GLU A 15 10.99 16.85 -0.53
C GLU A 15 11.92 16.35 -1.63
N GLN A 16 13.04 15.76 -1.24
CA GLN A 16 13.98 15.10 -2.16
C GLN A 16 14.04 13.62 -1.86
N LEU A 17 13.81 12.79 -2.85
CA LEU A 17 13.65 11.36 -2.69
C LEU A 17 13.94 10.63 -4.01
N VAL A 18 14.89 9.71 -3.99
CA VAL A 18 15.21 8.89 -5.18
C VAL A 18 14.30 7.68 -5.29
N TYR A 19 14.04 7.00 -4.17
CA TYR A 19 13.19 5.82 -4.15
C TYR A 19 12.58 5.60 -2.77
N TRP A 20 11.35 5.11 -2.77
CA TRP A 20 10.68 4.61 -1.57
C TRP A 20 9.73 3.46 -1.90
N ASN A 21 9.49 2.65 -0.90
CA ASN A 21 8.44 1.64 -0.97
C ASN A 21 7.88 1.33 0.42
N VAL A 22 6.70 0.71 0.41
CA VAL A 22 6.12 0.01 1.55
C VAL A 22 5.70 -1.38 1.11
N GLN A 23 5.89 -2.37 1.96
CA GLN A 23 5.51 -3.76 1.68
C GLN A 23 4.98 -4.46 2.92
N VAL A 24 4.11 -5.43 2.69
CA VAL A 24 3.56 -6.31 3.72
C VAL A 24 4.45 -7.54 3.87
N VAL A 25 4.77 -7.90 5.10
CA VAL A 25 5.41 -9.17 5.46
C VAL A 25 4.57 -9.87 6.53
N ASP A 26 4.62 -11.19 6.54
CA ASP A 26 3.94 -11.99 7.56
C ASP A 26 4.66 -11.92 8.92
N ALA A 27 4.15 -12.64 9.91
CA ALA A 27 4.71 -12.68 11.26
C ALA A 27 6.10 -13.35 11.35
N LEU A 28 6.51 -14.05 10.30
CA LEU A 28 7.82 -14.73 10.20
C LEU A 28 8.79 -13.97 9.28
N TRP A 29 8.49 -12.72 8.92
CA TRP A 29 9.28 -11.88 8.02
C TRP A 29 9.30 -12.36 6.55
N ASN A 30 8.41 -13.29 6.17
CA ASN A 30 8.27 -13.64 4.77
C ASN A 30 7.48 -12.55 4.05
N GLN A 31 7.96 -12.17 2.88
CA GLN A 31 7.25 -11.24 2.04
C GLN A 31 5.93 -11.85 1.57
N VAL A 32 4.81 -11.16 1.78
CA VAL A 32 3.54 -11.53 1.16
C VAL A 32 3.70 -11.47 -0.35
N GLU A 33 3.11 -12.43 -1.07
CA GLU A 33 3.24 -12.55 -2.52
C GLU A 33 2.96 -11.21 -3.21
N LEU A 34 3.91 -10.72 -4.01
CA LEU A 34 3.89 -9.34 -4.52
C LEU A 34 3.68 -9.24 -6.03
N VAL A 35 3.69 -10.35 -6.75
CA VAL A 35 3.53 -10.35 -8.22
C VAL A 35 2.06 -10.34 -8.61
N HIS A 36 1.25 -11.20 -7.98
CA HIS A 36 -0.18 -11.35 -8.26
C HIS A 36 -1.06 -10.59 -7.27
N ARG A 37 -0.48 -10.10 -6.16
CA ARG A 37 -1.15 -9.32 -5.12
C ARG A 37 -0.51 -7.93 -4.99
N GLN A 38 -1.31 -6.94 -4.65
CA GLN A 38 -0.80 -5.59 -4.34
C GLN A 38 -0.35 -5.51 -2.88
N SER A 39 0.58 -6.39 -2.47
CA SER A 39 1.16 -6.41 -1.13
C SER A 39 2.31 -5.43 -0.92
N SER A 40 2.62 -4.63 -1.93
CA SER A 40 3.62 -3.56 -1.87
C SER A 40 3.27 -2.42 -2.80
N LEU A 41 3.70 -1.23 -2.45
CA LEU A 41 3.62 -0.01 -3.25
C LEU A 41 4.97 0.70 -3.26
N ASN A 42 5.28 1.39 -4.34
CA ASN A 42 6.42 2.28 -4.45
C ASN A 42 5.99 3.62 -5.06
N GLY A 43 6.90 4.58 -5.14
CA GLY A 43 6.59 5.91 -5.65
C GLY A 43 6.10 5.98 -7.10
N HIS A 44 6.29 4.92 -7.89
CA HIS A 44 5.75 4.83 -9.25
C HIS A 44 4.27 4.39 -9.26
N GLN A 45 3.88 3.54 -8.34
CA GLN A 45 2.54 2.94 -8.28
C GLN A 45 1.59 3.72 -7.36
N ALA A 46 2.14 4.32 -6.33
CA ALA A 46 1.37 4.99 -5.30
C ALA A 46 0.73 6.29 -5.82
N GLN A 47 -0.47 6.56 -5.33
CA GLN A 47 -1.15 7.84 -5.49
C GLN A 47 -0.90 8.68 -4.25
N VAL A 48 -0.65 9.97 -4.44
CA VAL A 48 -0.50 10.95 -3.37
C VAL A 48 -1.77 11.79 -3.33
N ASP A 49 -2.35 11.96 -2.15
CA ASP A 49 -3.56 12.76 -1.99
C ASP A 49 -3.29 14.26 -2.24
N SER A 50 -4.33 15.05 -2.42
CA SER A 50 -4.21 16.49 -2.75
C SER A 50 -3.50 17.32 -1.67
N ASP A 51 -3.45 16.82 -0.44
CA ASP A 51 -2.71 17.44 0.68
C ASP A 51 -1.21 17.10 0.69
N GLY A 52 -0.71 16.37 -0.32
CA GLY A 52 0.68 15.97 -0.44
C GLY A 52 1.08 14.77 0.43
N ARG A 53 0.13 14.12 1.11
CA ARG A 53 0.40 12.94 1.93
C ARG A 53 0.18 11.66 1.16
N PHE A 54 0.98 10.66 1.47
CA PHE A 54 0.74 9.29 1.04
C PHE A 54 -0.09 8.56 2.09
N ARG A 55 -1.22 8.01 1.65
CA ARG A 55 -2.04 7.10 2.46
C ARG A 55 -2.20 5.77 1.76
N ALA A 56 -2.14 4.70 2.54
CA ALA A 56 -2.41 3.34 2.06
C ALA A 56 -3.29 2.61 3.07
N VAL A 57 -4.12 1.72 2.57
CA VAL A 57 -5.01 0.90 3.39
C VAL A 57 -4.53 -0.54 3.37
N LEU A 58 -4.17 -1.09 4.53
CA LEU A 58 -3.92 -2.51 4.73
C LEU A 58 -5.21 -3.19 5.18
N SER A 59 -5.66 -4.17 4.43
CA SER A 59 -6.87 -4.96 4.73
C SER A 59 -6.82 -6.34 4.08
N VAL A 60 -7.68 -7.25 4.53
CA VAL A 60 -7.86 -8.57 3.91
C VAL A 60 -8.65 -8.46 2.61
N GLU A 61 -9.76 -7.70 2.65
CA GLU A 61 -10.62 -7.45 1.50
C GLU A 61 -10.20 -6.18 0.78
N ASP A 62 -10.39 -6.13 -0.54
CA ASP A 62 -10.13 -4.94 -1.35
C ASP A 62 -11.13 -3.82 -0.98
N PRO A 63 -10.65 -2.71 -0.41
CA PRO A 63 -11.51 -1.59 -0.02
C PRO A 63 -11.88 -0.69 -1.20
N GLY A 64 -11.43 -0.99 -2.42
CA GLY A 64 -11.62 -0.16 -3.60
C GLY A 64 -10.72 1.06 -3.68
N VAL A 65 -9.80 1.32 -2.73
CA VAL A 65 -8.85 2.44 -2.83
C VAL A 65 -7.65 2.07 -3.69
N ALA A 66 -7.10 3.02 -4.46
CA ALA A 66 -5.95 2.78 -5.32
C ALA A 66 -4.75 2.26 -4.52
N ASN A 67 -4.43 2.88 -3.38
CA ASN A 67 -3.34 2.49 -2.50
C ASN A 67 -3.76 1.41 -1.49
N TRP A 68 -4.28 0.30 -1.97
CA TRP A 68 -4.53 -0.87 -1.14
C TRP A 68 -3.25 -1.68 -0.94
N LEU A 69 -2.97 -2.10 0.27
CA LEU A 69 -1.97 -3.09 0.63
C LEU A 69 -2.69 -4.40 0.98
N ASP A 70 -2.68 -5.33 0.04
CA ASP A 70 -3.29 -6.65 0.21
C ASP A 70 -2.50 -7.45 1.25
N SER A 71 -3.14 -7.78 2.37
CA SER A 71 -2.52 -8.59 3.42
C SER A 71 -2.34 -10.06 3.02
N GLY A 72 -2.89 -10.50 1.89
CA GLY A 72 -2.88 -11.91 1.48
C GLY A 72 -3.66 -12.83 2.43
N GLY A 73 -4.57 -12.28 3.21
CA GLY A 73 -5.33 -13.00 4.25
C GLY A 73 -4.62 -13.06 5.62
N HIS A 74 -3.40 -12.51 5.73
CA HIS A 74 -2.69 -12.47 7.01
C HIS A 74 -3.27 -11.39 7.93
N LEU A 75 -3.65 -11.78 9.15
CA LEU A 75 -4.15 -10.89 10.20
C LEU A 75 -3.03 -10.37 11.12
N LYS A 76 -1.85 -11.00 11.06
CA LYS A 76 -0.65 -10.64 11.80
C LYS A 76 0.53 -10.53 10.85
N GLY A 77 1.34 -9.51 11.05
CA GLY A 77 2.51 -9.24 10.22
C GLY A 77 3.06 -7.85 10.50
N MET A 78 3.85 -7.34 9.57
CA MET A 78 4.48 -6.03 9.68
C MET A 78 4.39 -5.29 8.34
N LEU A 79 4.45 -3.97 8.42
CA LEU A 79 4.70 -3.10 7.27
C LEU A 79 6.16 -2.67 7.31
N ILE A 80 6.87 -2.91 6.22
CA ILE A 80 8.25 -2.46 6.05
C ILE A 80 8.28 -1.34 5.03
N GLY A 81 8.75 -0.15 5.44
CA GLY A 81 8.98 0.99 4.57
C GLY A 81 10.48 1.23 4.34
N ARG A 82 10.81 1.82 3.21
CA ARG A 82 12.17 2.26 2.89
C ARG A 82 12.17 3.64 2.28
N TRP A 83 13.07 4.48 2.81
CA TRP A 83 13.48 5.72 2.19
C TRP A 83 14.90 5.55 1.64
N TYR A 84 15.10 5.83 0.37
CA TYR A 84 16.43 5.73 -0.24
C TYR A 84 16.85 7.06 -0.85
N ARG A 85 18.00 7.57 -0.40
CA ARG A 85 18.52 8.89 -0.78
C ARG A 85 17.45 9.97 -0.64
N SER A 86 16.95 10.13 0.56
CA SER A 86 15.89 11.07 0.93
C SER A 86 16.43 12.18 1.82
N SER A 87 15.84 13.38 1.68
CA SER A 87 16.19 14.56 2.51
C SER A 87 15.70 14.44 3.95
N SER A 88 14.71 13.59 4.21
CA SER A 88 14.15 13.29 5.52
C SER A 88 13.67 11.86 5.62
N HIS A 89 13.30 11.41 6.83
CA HIS A 89 12.84 10.05 7.10
C HIS A 89 11.57 10.09 7.95
N PRO A 90 10.45 10.59 7.41
CA PRO A 90 9.21 10.68 8.19
C PRO A 90 8.76 9.28 8.63
N THR A 91 8.34 9.19 9.90
CA THR A 91 7.79 7.94 10.45
C THR A 91 6.30 7.89 10.14
N PRO A 92 5.82 6.86 9.44
CA PRO A 92 4.39 6.70 9.18
C PRO A 92 3.59 6.52 10.46
N THR A 93 2.36 7.03 10.47
CA THR A 93 1.34 6.68 11.45
C THR A 93 0.49 5.53 10.96
N LEU A 94 -0.07 4.75 11.90
CA LEU A 94 -1.02 3.68 11.62
C LEU A 94 -2.28 3.91 12.45
N THR A 95 -3.40 4.04 11.77
CA THR A 95 -4.72 4.18 12.41
C THR A 95 -5.56 2.94 12.12
N LYS A 96 -6.01 2.25 13.18
CA LYS A 96 -6.90 1.11 13.06
C LYS A 96 -8.35 1.59 13.00
N VAL A 97 -9.12 1.08 12.03
CA VAL A 97 -10.51 1.41 11.82
C VAL A 97 -11.34 0.16 11.51
N LYS A 98 -12.65 0.22 11.72
CA LYS A 98 -13.53 -0.82 11.18
C LYS A 98 -13.63 -0.68 9.67
N PHE A 99 -13.52 -1.81 8.95
CA PHE A 99 -13.55 -1.82 7.49
C PHE A 99 -14.78 -1.13 6.91
N ALA A 100 -15.94 -1.35 7.52
CA ALA A 100 -17.21 -0.71 7.10
C ALA A 100 -17.23 0.82 7.24
N GLN A 101 -16.36 1.38 8.10
CA GLN A 101 -16.25 2.83 8.35
C GLN A 101 -15.01 3.44 7.68
N LEU A 102 -14.24 2.64 6.95
CA LEU A 102 -12.96 3.05 6.39
C LEU A 102 -13.07 4.37 5.60
N ARG A 103 -14.14 4.53 4.81
CA ARG A 103 -14.32 5.71 3.95
C ARG A 103 -14.45 7.01 4.73
N ASP A 104 -14.98 6.97 5.94
CA ASP A 104 -15.14 8.14 6.81
C ASP A 104 -13.81 8.66 7.35
N HIS A 105 -12.76 7.84 7.28
CA HIS A 105 -11.41 8.13 7.76
C HIS A 105 -10.43 8.48 6.63
N LEU A 106 -10.88 8.51 5.39
CA LEU A 106 -10.05 8.86 4.22
C LEU A 106 -10.46 10.21 3.64
N PRO A 107 -9.53 10.98 3.05
CA PRO A 107 -9.87 12.19 2.32
C PRO A 107 -10.94 11.96 1.25
N PRO A 108 -11.80 12.95 0.97
CA PRO A 108 -12.84 12.82 -0.05
C PRO A 108 -12.29 12.53 -1.45
N ASP A 109 -11.09 13.01 -1.74
CA ASP A 109 -10.39 12.88 -3.02
C ASP A 109 -9.51 11.62 -3.12
N THR A 110 -9.47 10.77 -2.09
CA THR A 110 -8.78 9.48 -2.17
C THR A 110 -9.24 8.68 -3.40
N LEU A 111 -8.29 8.36 -4.27
CA LEU A 111 -8.58 7.69 -5.54
C LEU A 111 -9.17 6.30 -5.32
N MET A 112 -10.37 6.09 -5.88
CA MET A 112 -11.07 4.81 -5.85
C MET A 112 -10.92 4.09 -7.19
N LEU A 113 -10.76 2.77 -7.14
CA LEU A 113 -10.71 1.89 -8.30
C LEU A 113 -11.95 1.01 -8.37
N THR A 114 -12.47 0.86 -9.57
CA THR A 114 -13.44 -0.21 -9.87
C THR A 114 -12.76 -1.58 -9.88
N PRO A 115 -13.49 -2.69 -9.75
CA PRO A 115 -12.91 -4.03 -9.88
C PRO A 115 -12.15 -4.25 -11.21
N ALA A 116 -12.64 -3.66 -12.30
CA ALA A 116 -11.96 -3.74 -13.60
C ALA A 116 -10.62 -3.00 -13.62
N GLN A 117 -10.56 -1.81 -13.02
CA GLN A 117 -9.31 -1.05 -12.88
C GLN A 117 -8.32 -1.75 -11.95
N ARG A 118 -8.81 -2.38 -10.87
CA ARG A 118 -7.96 -3.21 -10.00
C ARG A 118 -7.37 -4.40 -10.75
N ALA A 119 -8.19 -5.10 -11.53
CA ALA A 119 -7.72 -6.23 -12.34
C ALA A 119 -6.65 -5.80 -13.35
N GLU A 120 -6.80 -4.62 -13.96
CA GLU A 120 -5.79 -4.04 -14.85
C GLU A 120 -4.49 -3.71 -14.11
N ALA A 121 -4.55 -3.01 -12.97
CA ALA A 121 -3.38 -2.69 -12.16
C ALA A 121 -2.59 -3.96 -11.74
N LEU A 122 -3.31 -5.03 -11.38
CA LEU A 122 -2.69 -6.32 -11.06
C LEU A 122 -2.08 -7.00 -12.30
N ARG A 123 -2.67 -6.83 -13.49
CA ARG A 123 -2.10 -7.32 -14.75
C ARG A 123 -0.80 -6.60 -15.08
N GLU A 124 -0.79 -5.28 -15.01
CA GLU A 124 0.42 -4.46 -15.24
C GLU A 124 1.54 -4.84 -14.26
N ARG A 125 1.20 -5.07 -13.00
CA ARG A 125 2.14 -5.53 -11.97
C ARG A 125 2.79 -6.86 -12.36
N ARG A 126 2.02 -7.84 -12.82
CA ARG A 126 2.54 -9.14 -13.29
C ARG A 126 3.47 -8.98 -14.48
N VAL A 127 3.07 -8.19 -15.48
CA VAL A 127 3.90 -7.89 -16.65
C VAL A 127 5.21 -7.24 -16.23
N GLY A 128 5.16 -6.22 -15.36
CA GLY A 128 6.37 -5.57 -14.84
C GLY A 128 7.30 -6.53 -14.11
N ALA A 129 6.76 -7.49 -13.34
CA ALA A 129 7.55 -8.51 -12.67
C ALA A 129 8.22 -9.49 -13.64
N GLN A 130 7.51 -9.87 -14.72
CA GLN A 130 8.05 -10.76 -15.77
C GLN A 130 9.16 -10.09 -16.59
N LEU A 131 9.07 -8.78 -16.79
CA LEU A 131 10.09 -8.01 -17.52
C LEU A 131 11.35 -7.72 -16.70
N ARG A 132 11.37 -8.04 -15.41
CA ARG A 132 12.60 -7.91 -14.61
C ARG A 132 13.69 -8.81 -15.19
N ARG A 133 14.82 -8.20 -15.53
CA ARG A 133 16.02 -8.95 -15.90
C ARG A 133 16.44 -9.80 -14.70
N ARG A 134 16.49 -11.12 -14.88
CA ARG A 134 17.13 -12.03 -13.93
C ARG A 134 18.60 -12.08 -14.31
N TRP A 135 19.43 -11.59 -13.42
CA TRP A 135 20.89 -11.69 -13.54
C TRP A 135 21.32 -13.11 -13.20
#